data_62c7b49ea592d79d923ad04628d756fe
#
_entry.id   62c7b49ea592d79d923ad04628d756fe
#
_cell.length_a   1.000
_cell.length_b   1.000
_cell.length_c   1.000
_cell.angle_alpha   90.00
_cell.angle_beta   90.00
_cell.angle_gamma   90.00
#
_symmetry.space_group_name_H-M   'P 1'
#
loop_
_entity.id
_entity.type
_entity.pdbx_description
1 polymer ?
#
loop_
_entity_poly.entity_id
_entity_poly.type
_entity_poly.pdbx_seq_one_letter_code
_entity_poly.pdbx_strand_id
1 'polypeptide(L)'
;MPTVGIDHIAMPTANAERLLTFYKRLGFLINNEDAWRQGKVTTFSIQVGESKINVHPEGYTASLRGPTAVPGCTDICFVFEGTVEECQKMLQEAGVTIIRGPEPRAGGRGRCTAPSLSLYARDPDDNLLEWMIYQDMPTAKP
;
A
#
# COMPACT_ATOMS: atom_id res chain seq x y z
N MET A 1 -18.45 1.41 18.84
CA MET A 1 -18.94 0.90 17.58
C MET A 1 -18.17 -0.36 17.21
N PRO A 2 -18.89 -1.47 16.79
CA PRO A 2 -18.21 -2.76 16.63
C PRO A 2 -17.37 -2.91 15.36
N THR A 3 -17.45 -2.00 14.38
CA THR A 3 -16.50 -2.03 13.26
C THR A 3 -15.19 -1.45 13.73
N VAL A 4 -14.12 -2.27 13.73
CA VAL A 4 -12.90 -1.95 14.45
C VAL A 4 -11.70 -1.69 13.55
N GLY A 5 -11.83 -1.86 12.24
CA GLY A 5 -10.69 -1.60 11.36
C GLY A 5 -10.99 -2.02 9.93
N ILE A 6 -9.98 -1.85 9.09
CA ILE A 6 -10.00 -2.28 7.71
C ILE A 6 -9.21 -3.58 7.62
N ASP A 7 -9.84 -4.65 7.09
CA ASP A 7 -9.18 -5.93 6.92
C ASP A 7 -8.35 -5.95 5.63
N HIS A 8 -8.98 -5.66 4.50
CA HIS A 8 -8.28 -5.65 3.22
C HIS A 8 -9.01 -4.78 2.21
N ILE A 9 -8.30 -4.44 1.16
CA ILE A 9 -8.86 -3.82 -0.03
C ILE A 9 -8.48 -4.65 -1.24
N ALA A 10 -9.12 -4.41 -2.37
CA ALA A 10 -8.78 -5.07 -3.63
C ALA A 10 -8.09 -4.09 -4.55
N MET A 11 -7.09 -4.58 -5.29
CA MET A 11 -6.32 -3.76 -6.22
C MET A 11 -6.20 -4.53 -7.55
N PRO A 12 -6.95 -4.12 -8.58
CA PRO A 12 -6.74 -4.68 -9.90
C PRO A 12 -5.41 -4.22 -10.48
N THR A 13 -4.80 -5.08 -11.29
CA THR A 13 -3.56 -4.72 -11.97
C THR A 13 -3.63 -5.12 -13.44
N ALA A 14 -2.94 -4.35 -14.28
CA ALA A 14 -2.80 -4.70 -15.69
C ALA A 14 -1.68 -5.70 -15.92
N ASN A 15 -0.77 -5.87 -14.95
CA ASN A 15 0.37 -6.76 -15.09
C ASN A 15 0.83 -7.19 -13.70
N ALA A 16 0.43 -8.40 -13.32
CA ALA A 16 0.68 -8.91 -11.96
C ALA A 16 2.16 -9.06 -11.64
N GLU A 17 2.96 -9.53 -12.60
CA GLU A 17 4.41 -9.69 -12.37
C GLU A 17 5.07 -8.35 -12.09
N ARG A 18 4.73 -7.35 -12.85
CA ARG A 18 5.31 -6.02 -12.70
C ARG A 18 4.90 -5.41 -11.35
N LEU A 19 3.64 -5.58 -10.97
CA LEU A 19 3.15 -5.07 -9.69
C LEU A 19 3.83 -5.78 -8.53
N LEU A 20 3.90 -7.11 -8.58
CA LEU A 20 4.51 -7.92 -7.55
C LEU A 20 5.97 -7.54 -7.34
N THR A 21 6.72 -7.40 -8.43
CA THR A 21 8.14 -7.02 -8.38
C THR A 21 8.32 -5.66 -7.69
N PHE A 22 7.46 -4.71 -8.01
CA PHE A 22 7.51 -3.37 -7.43
C PHE A 22 7.35 -3.43 -5.91
N TYR A 23 6.30 -4.11 -5.43
CA TYR A 23 6.03 -4.15 -4.00
C TYR A 23 7.06 -5.00 -3.25
N LYS A 24 7.59 -6.04 -3.87
CA LYS A 24 8.69 -6.80 -3.25
C LYS A 24 9.94 -5.94 -3.06
N ARG A 25 10.26 -5.10 -4.03
CA ARG A 25 11.39 -4.18 -3.90
C ARG A 25 11.24 -3.23 -2.72
N LEU A 26 10.03 -2.84 -2.43
CA LEU A 26 9.73 -1.97 -1.28
C LEU A 26 9.74 -2.72 0.05
N GLY A 27 9.93 -4.04 0.02
CA GLY A 27 10.02 -4.86 1.23
C GLY A 27 8.70 -5.44 1.69
N PHE A 28 7.62 -5.27 0.93
CA PHE A 28 6.34 -5.89 1.28
C PHE A 28 6.42 -7.40 1.10
N LEU A 29 5.78 -8.14 2.00
CA LEU A 29 5.63 -9.58 1.89
C LEU A 29 4.45 -9.90 0.97
N ILE A 30 4.62 -10.92 0.15
CA ILE A 30 3.58 -11.36 -0.79
C ILE A 30 3.01 -12.68 -0.27
N ASN A 31 1.70 -12.72 -0.09
CA ASN A 31 1.01 -13.93 0.34
C ASN A 31 0.54 -14.73 -0.87
N ASN A 32 0.72 -16.04 -0.81
CA ASN A 32 0.24 -16.98 -1.84
C ASN A 32 0.94 -16.85 -3.20
N GLU A 33 2.13 -16.28 -3.22
CA GLU A 33 2.85 -16.12 -4.48
C GLU A 33 3.07 -17.46 -5.19
N ASP A 34 3.55 -18.47 -4.45
CA ASP A 34 3.83 -19.77 -5.07
C ASP A 34 2.57 -20.44 -5.58
N ALA A 35 1.49 -20.42 -4.80
CA ALA A 35 0.21 -21.00 -5.21
C ALA A 35 -0.34 -20.30 -6.44
N TRP A 36 -0.20 -18.99 -6.51
CA TRP A 36 -0.62 -18.21 -7.68
C TRP A 36 0.21 -18.58 -8.91
N ARG A 37 1.54 -18.67 -8.75
CA ARG A 37 2.41 -19.05 -9.87
C ARG A 37 2.13 -20.45 -10.39
N GLN A 38 1.70 -21.34 -9.51
CA GLN A 38 1.36 -22.72 -9.88
C GLN A 38 -0.06 -22.87 -10.40
N GLY A 39 -0.83 -21.78 -10.46
CA GLY A 39 -2.20 -21.82 -10.93
C GLY A 39 -3.18 -22.44 -9.93
N LYS A 40 -2.76 -22.60 -8.67
CA LYS A 40 -3.64 -23.18 -7.65
C LYS A 40 -4.65 -22.19 -7.09
N VAL A 41 -4.32 -20.90 -7.16
CA VAL A 41 -5.21 -19.82 -6.78
C VAL A 41 -5.16 -18.73 -7.85
N THR A 42 -6.22 -17.93 -7.93
CA THR A 42 -6.35 -16.91 -8.98
C THR A 42 -5.80 -15.57 -8.58
N THR A 43 -5.56 -15.35 -7.29
CA THR A 43 -5.10 -14.05 -6.78
C THR A 43 -3.98 -14.26 -5.76
N PHE A 44 -3.25 -13.20 -5.48
CA PHE A 44 -2.30 -13.15 -4.37
C PHE A 44 -2.56 -11.86 -3.60
N SER A 45 -1.84 -11.66 -2.51
CA SER A 45 -2.03 -10.42 -1.76
C SER A 45 -0.71 -9.87 -1.24
N ILE A 46 -0.73 -8.57 -0.96
CA ILE A 46 0.39 -7.82 -0.41
C ILE A 46 0.08 -7.59 1.05
N GLN A 47 0.95 -8.07 1.93
CA GLN A 47 0.74 -7.91 3.37
C GLN A 47 1.14 -6.50 3.80
N VAL A 48 0.26 -5.84 4.57
CA VAL A 48 0.49 -4.50 5.08
C VAL A 48 0.11 -4.52 6.56
N GLY A 49 1.10 -4.72 7.44
CA GLY A 49 0.81 -4.90 8.86
C GLY A 49 -0.12 -6.08 9.04
N GLU A 50 -1.27 -5.87 9.68
CA GLU A 50 -2.28 -6.91 9.86
C GLU A 50 -3.37 -6.88 8.81
N SER A 51 -3.27 -5.95 7.86
CA SER A 51 -4.19 -5.86 6.72
C SER A 51 -3.50 -6.38 5.48
N LYS A 52 -4.23 -6.46 4.38
CA LYS A 52 -3.63 -6.85 3.12
C LYS A 52 -4.31 -6.16 1.95
N ILE A 53 -3.61 -6.17 0.82
CA ILE A 53 -4.17 -5.73 -0.44
C ILE A 53 -4.32 -6.98 -1.30
N ASN A 54 -5.56 -7.36 -1.62
CA ASN A 54 -5.82 -8.47 -2.54
C ASN A 54 -5.58 -7.97 -3.95
N VAL A 55 -4.64 -8.60 -4.66
CA VAL A 55 -4.34 -8.20 -6.04
C VAL A 55 -5.18 -9.05 -6.97
N HIS A 56 -5.89 -8.38 -7.89
CA HIS A 56 -6.66 -9.03 -8.94
C HIS A 56 -5.85 -8.96 -10.22
N PRO A 57 -5.20 -10.07 -10.64
CA PRO A 57 -4.35 -10.06 -11.82
C PRO A 57 -5.12 -9.81 -13.11
N GLU A 58 -4.38 -9.48 -14.15
CA GLU A 58 -4.97 -9.37 -15.49
C GLU A 58 -5.66 -10.68 -15.87
N GLY A 59 -6.80 -10.57 -16.51
CA GLY A 59 -7.59 -11.74 -16.88
C GLY A 59 -8.49 -12.28 -15.78
N TYR A 60 -8.38 -11.77 -14.56
CA TYR A 60 -9.27 -12.15 -13.46
C TYR A 60 -10.23 -10.99 -13.19
N THR A 61 -11.52 -11.29 -13.20
CA THR A 61 -12.54 -10.30 -12.88
C THR A 61 -13.43 -10.89 -11.78
N ALA A 62 -13.43 -10.24 -10.62
CA ALA A 62 -14.28 -10.66 -9.52
C ALA A 62 -15.75 -10.39 -9.87
N SER A 63 -16.64 -11.34 -9.54
CA SER A 63 -18.08 -11.17 -9.77
C SER A 63 -18.66 -10.08 -8.89
N LEU A 64 -18.13 -9.94 -7.68
CA LEU A 64 -18.49 -8.83 -6.77
C LEU A 64 -17.31 -7.89 -6.71
N ARG A 65 -17.51 -6.66 -7.17
CA ARG A 65 -16.48 -5.64 -7.14
C ARG A 65 -17.10 -4.25 -7.25
N GLY A 66 -16.31 -3.23 -6.93
CA GLY A 66 -16.73 -1.87 -7.20
C GLY A 66 -16.87 -1.63 -8.70
N PRO A 67 -17.81 -0.81 -9.14
CA PRO A 67 -18.07 -0.64 -10.57
C PRO A 67 -16.90 -0.03 -11.34
N THR A 68 -16.00 0.68 -10.68
CA THR A 68 -14.82 1.29 -11.31
C THR A 68 -13.53 0.61 -10.87
N ALA A 69 -13.59 -0.67 -10.51
CA ALA A 69 -12.41 -1.43 -10.09
C ALA A 69 -11.58 -1.82 -11.31
N VAL A 70 -10.73 -0.90 -11.75
CA VAL A 70 -9.84 -1.07 -12.90
C VAL A 70 -8.41 -0.76 -12.46
N PRO A 71 -7.39 -1.24 -13.19
CA PRO A 71 -6.00 -0.92 -12.85
C PRO A 71 -5.79 0.60 -12.76
N GLY A 72 -5.10 1.03 -11.69
CA GLY A 72 -4.86 2.45 -11.44
C GLY A 72 -5.93 3.13 -10.60
N CYS A 73 -6.98 2.43 -10.18
CA CYS A 73 -8.07 3.03 -9.41
C CYS A 73 -7.74 3.24 -7.93
N THR A 74 -6.63 2.70 -7.44
CA THR A 74 -6.35 2.72 -6.00
C THR A 74 -5.57 3.97 -5.61
N ASP A 75 -6.01 4.57 -4.51
CA ASP A 75 -5.35 5.69 -3.83
C ASP A 75 -5.22 5.22 -2.39
N ILE A 76 -4.00 4.94 -1.93
CA ILE A 76 -3.80 4.31 -0.64
C ILE A 76 -2.67 4.97 0.12
N CYS A 77 -2.86 5.10 1.43
CA CYS A 77 -1.85 5.66 2.32
C CYS A 77 -1.36 4.59 3.28
N PHE A 78 -0.05 4.38 3.28
CA PHE A 78 0.63 3.50 4.23
C PHE A 78 1.16 4.32 5.38
N VAL A 79 1.21 3.73 6.57
CA VAL A 79 1.94 4.34 7.68
C VAL A 79 3.36 3.78 7.66
N PHE A 80 4.34 4.67 7.61
CA PHE A 80 5.75 4.28 7.70
C PHE A 80 6.25 4.54 9.11
N GLU A 81 6.83 3.53 9.72
CA GLU A 81 7.40 3.66 11.06
C GLU A 81 8.87 3.98 10.94
N GLY A 82 9.23 5.23 11.24
CA GLY A 82 10.59 5.72 11.11
C GLY A 82 10.58 7.20 10.82
N THR A 83 11.68 7.70 10.29
CA THR A 83 11.81 9.12 9.94
C THR A 83 11.48 9.35 8.48
N VAL A 84 11.25 10.62 8.13
CA VAL A 84 11.04 11.01 6.72
C VAL A 84 12.26 10.58 5.89
N GLU A 85 13.46 10.81 6.43
CA GLU A 85 14.70 10.47 5.72
C GLU A 85 14.84 8.98 5.47
N GLU A 86 14.42 8.16 6.44
CA GLU A 86 14.43 6.70 6.28
C GLU A 86 13.44 6.26 5.21
N CYS A 87 12.28 6.88 5.17
CA CYS A 87 11.28 6.58 4.15
C CYS A 87 11.78 7.00 2.76
N GLN A 88 12.35 8.18 2.64
CA GLN A 88 12.95 8.65 1.39
C GLN A 88 14.01 7.67 0.90
N LYS A 89 14.86 7.18 1.81
CA LYS A 89 15.91 6.24 1.46
C LYS A 89 15.33 4.92 0.97
N MET A 90 14.31 4.41 1.63
CA MET A 90 13.64 3.17 1.22
C MET A 90 13.10 3.29 -0.21
N LEU A 91 12.42 4.39 -0.51
CA LEU A 91 11.86 4.63 -1.83
C LEU A 91 12.96 4.77 -2.88
N GLN A 92 14.00 5.51 -2.56
CA GLN A 92 15.12 5.75 -3.47
C GLN A 92 15.86 4.45 -3.78
N GLU A 93 16.13 3.62 -2.77
CA GLU A 93 16.80 2.34 -2.95
C GLU A 93 15.97 1.36 -3.76
N ALA A 94 14.65 1.47 -3.68
CA ALA A 94 13.75 0.64 -4.47
C ALA A 94 13.56 1.19 -5.89
N GLY A 95 14.18 2.31 -6.23
CA GLY A 95 14.04 2.93 -7.55
C GLY A 95 12.71 3.63 -7.75
N VAL A 96 12.05 4.04 -6.68
CA VAL A 96 10.73 4.68 -6.73
C VAL A 96 10.89 6.19 -6.66
N THR A 97 10.32 6.89 -7.64
CA THR A 97 10.40 8.34 -7.72
C THR A 97 9.37 8.96 -6.77
N ILE A 98 9.83 9.83 -5.86
CA ILE A 98 8.95 10.62 -5.02
C ILE A 98 8.43 11.77 -5.88
N ILE A 99 7.10 11.83 -6.05
CA ILE A 99 6.49 12.85 -6.91
C ILE A 99 6.02 14.07 -6.13
N ARG A 100 5.93 13.96 -4.79
CA ARG A 100 5.51 15.07 -3.95
C ARG A 100 5.87 14.79 -2.50
N GLY A 101 6.13 15.85 -1.74
CA GLY A 101 6.41 15.79 -0.33
C GLY A 101 7.90 15.83 0.00
N PRO A 102 8.24 15.90 1.28
CA PRO A 102 7.33 15.75 2.42
C PRO A 102 6.42 16.97 2.62
N GLU A 103 5.17 16.69 2.92
CA GLU A 103 4.15 17.73 3.15
C GLU A 103 3.31 17.36 4.37
N PRO A 104 2.87 18.35 5.15
CA PRO A 104 1.96 18.09 6.25
C PRO A 104 0.64 17.50 5.76
N ARG A 105 0.16 16.49 6.46
CA ARG A 105 -1.12 15.84 6.17
C ARG A 105 -1.76 15.41 7.47
N ALA A 106 -3.07 15.24 7.44
CA ALA A 106 -3.84 14.73 8.56
C ALA A 106 -4.30 13.31 8.22
N GLY A 107 -3.84 12.34 8.98
CA GLY A 107 -4.30 10.97 8.87
C GLY A 107 -5.38 10.67 9.90
N GLY A 108 -5.63 9.37 10.12
CA GLY A 108 -6.70 8.96 11.02
C GLY A 108 -6.35 9.00 12.49
N ARG A 109 -5.06 9.06 12.82
CA ARG A 109 -4.65 8.99 14.24
C ARG A 109 -4.99 10.27 14.96
N GLY A 110 -5.31 10.12 16.25
CA GLY A 110 -5.75 11.24 17.07
C GLY A 110 -7.01 11.89 16.54
N ARG A 111 -7.86 11.12 15.85
CA ARG A 111 -9.06 11.63 15.19
C ARG A 111 -8.70 12.83 14.30
N CYS A 112 -7.70 12.61 13.44
CA CYS A 112 -7.19 13.57 12.46
C CYS A 112 -6.43 14.75 13.05
N THR A 113 -5.91 14.60 14.27
CA THR A 113 -5.13 15.68 14.90
C THR A 113 -3.65 15.37 15.06
N ALA A 114 -3.23 14.10 14.93
CA ALA A 114 -1.83 13.75 15.08
C ALA A 114 -1.02 14.34 13.93
N PRO A 115 0.08 15.06 14.21
CA PRO A 115 0.88 15.66 13.15
C PRO A 115 1.60 14.59 12.33
N SER A 116 1.64 14.79 11.03
CA SER A 116 2.29 13.86 10.12
C SER A 116 2.82 14.58 8.89
N LEU A 117 3.78 13.92 8.23
CA LEU A 117 4.29 14.33 6.92
C LEU A 117 4.13 13.18 5.95
N SER A 118 3.80 13.48 4.72
CA SER A 118 3.57 12.45 3.71
C SER A 118 4.47 12.61 2.50
N LEU A 119 4.86 11.46 1.94
CA LEU A 119 5.55 11.33 0.67
C LEU A 119 4.65 10.59 -0.30
N TYR A 120 4.69 10.98 -1.57
CA TYR A 120 3.81 10.41 -2.59
C TYR A 120 4.63 9.79 -3.72
N ALA A 121 4.13 8.69 -4.26
CA ALA A 121 4.71 8.04 -5.43
C ALA A 121 3.62 7.30 -6.20
N ARG A 122 3.98 6.70 -7.34
CA ARG A 122 3.08 5.90 -8.14
C ARG A 122 3.61 4.50 -8.28
N ASP A 123 2.72 3.53 -8.31
CA ASP A 123 3.11 2.16 -8.64
C ASP A 123 3.01 1.93 -10.15
N PRO A 124 3.35 0.74 -10.67
CA PRO A 124 3.36 0.52 -12.13
C PRO A 124 2.00 0.67 -12.83
N ASP A 125 0.90 0.58 -12.10
CA ASP A 125 -0.43 0.80 -12.66
C ASP A 125 -0.89 2.24 -12.50
N ASP A 126 -0.01 3.14 -12.01
CA ASP A 126 -0.32 4.53 -11.70
C ASP A 126 -1.25 4.70 -10.49
N ASN A 127 -1.41 3.68 -9.66
CA ASN A 127 -2.06 3.88 -8.38
C ASN A 127 -1.29 4.94 -7.58
N LEU A 128 -2.01 5.82 -6.90
CA LEU A 128 -1.38 6.82 -6.06
C LEU A 128 -1.05 6.20 -4.71
N LEU A 129 0.21 6.27 -4.34
CA LEU A 129 0.69 5.75 -3.06
C LEU A 129 1.17 6.92 -2.21
N GLU A 130 0.81 6.85 -0.95
CA GLU A 130 1.25 7.83 0.05
C GLU A 130 1.88 7.08 1.20
N TRP A 131 3.00 7.59 1.70
CA TRP A 131 3.60 7.11 2.94
C TRP A 131 3.49 8.21 3.96
N MET A 132 2.77 7.95 5.04
CA MET A 132 2.53 8.90 6.11
C MET A 132 3.44 8.58 7.28
N ILE A 133 4.21 9.56 7.70
CA ILE A 133 5.14 9.44 8.82
C ILE A 133 4.63 10.37 9.91
N TYR A 134 4.09 9.78 10.97
CA TYR A 134 3.60 10.57 12.09
C TYR A 134 4.76 11.21 12.85
N GLN A 135 4.59 12.47 13.18
CA GLN A 135 5.59 13.28 13.87
C GLN A 135 5.19 13.39 15.34
N ASP A 136 6.19 13.45 16.21
CA ASP A 136 5.97 13.70 17.62
C ASP A 136 4.94 12.77 18.27
N MET A 137 4.82 11.57 17.71
CA MET A 137 3.98 10.59 18.35
C MET A 137 4.68 10.11 19.59
N PRO A 138 3.96 9.95 20.69
CA PRO A 138 4.55 9.35 21.86
C PRO A 138 5.09 7.97 21.48
N THR A 139 6.28 7.65 21.92
CA THR A 139 6.77 6.30 21.74
C THR A 139 5.85 5.36 22.50
N ALA A 140 5.87 4.09 22.12
CA ALA A 140 5.03 3.11 22.77
C ALA A 140 5.20 3.28 24.27
N LYS A 141 4.08 3.43 24.92
CA LYS A 141 4.16 3.63 26.31
C LYS A 141 4.43 2.40 26.99
N PRO A 142 5.24 2.52 27.94
CA PRO A 142 5.31 1.39 28.82
C PRO A 142 3.96 1.08 29.40
#